data_06336d4fd71d610c001d7e8e073b8e4f
#
_entry.id   06336d4fd71d610c001d7e8e073b8e4f
#
_cell.length_a   1.000
_cell.length_b   1.000
_cell.length_c   1.000
_cell.angle_alpha   90.00
_cell.angle_beta   90.00
_cell.angle_gamma   90.00
#
_symmetry.space_group_name_H-M   'P 1'
#
loop_
_entity.id
_entity.type
_entity.pdbx_description
1 polymer ?
#
loop_
_entity_poly.entity_id
_entity_poly.type
_entity_poly.pdbx_seq_one_letter_code
_entity_poly.pdbx_strand_id
1 'polypeptide(L)'
;VSTDIISLPNQQKLNWGTTIAMVILHVGAIAGLFMWNWHIVAATVFLYWMTTGLGISMGYHRLHTHRSYKIPLGLEYFFAVCGALTLEGGPISWVATHRLHHQNSDLPGDPHSPRDGAWWSHAGWLLTGETNHNNTRLMSKYAPDLAKHRFYVWLNNYHWVPSVVLAAVLLAIGGLPLMLWGICFRVTFGLHATWLVNSATHMWGKRRFDTRDDSRNNWWVALITFGEGWHNNHHAHPTSARHGLAWYEFDPSWILLKFLKLAGIAKSIQVAKVNTAIGEREAA
;
A
#
# COMPACT_ATOMS: atom_id res chain seq x y z
N VAL A 1 -20.50 -17.96 1.51
CA VAL A 1 -19.25 -17.61 0.82
C VAL A 1 -18.22 -18.55 1.38
N SER A 2 -17.62 -19.42 0.51
CA SER A 2 -16.74 -20.50 0.94
C SER A 2 -15.51 -19.92 1.65
N THR A 3 -15.25 -20.43 2.83
CA THR A 3 -14.10 -20.12 3.70
C THR A 3 -12.77 -20.65 3.16
N ASP A 4 -12.76 -21.16 1.95
CA ASP A 4 -11.64 -21.89 1.32
C ASP A 4 -10.47 -21.00 0.86
N ILE A 5 -10.53 -19.69 1.12
CA ILE A 5 -9.55 -18.73 0.57
C ILE A 5 -8.42 -18.41 1.57
N ILE A 6 -8.64 -18.69 2.86
CA ILE A 6 -7.66 -18.32 3.89
C ILE A 6 -7.45 -19.53 4.81
N SER A 7 -6.34 -20.22 4.63
CA SER A 7 -5.88 -21.24 5.55
C SER A 7 -5.44 -20.60 6.87
N LEU A 8 -5.73 -21.27 7.99
CA LEU A 8 -5.36 -20.79 9.33
C LEU A 8 -3.82 -20.62 9.45
N PRO A 9 -3.33 -19.61 10.20
CA PRO A 9 -1.91 -19.23 10.26
C PRO A 9 -0.94 -20.38 10.57
N ASN A 10 -1.35 -21.34 11.36
CA ASN A 10 -0.47 -22.39 11.89
C ASN A 10 -0.27 -23.63 10.97
N GLN A 11 -0.83 -23.66 9.76
CA GLN A 11 -0.72 -24.81 8.84
C GLN A 11 -0.06 -24.47 7.49
N GLN A 12 0.47 -23.28 7.34
CA GLN A 12 0.94 -22.81 6.05
C GLN A 12 2.42 -23.12 5.82
N LYS A 13 2.71 -23.69 4.66
CA LYS A 13 4.11 -23.91 4.20
C LYS A 13 4.74 -22.59 3.81
N LEU A 14 6.05 -22.48 4.00
CA LEU A 14 6.83 -21.32 3.60
C LEU A 14 6.79 -21.14 2.07
N ASN A 15 6.48 -19.93 1.62
CA ASN A 15 6.58 -19.53 0.22
C ASN A 15 8.04 -19.20 -0.12
N TRP A 16 8.77 -20.19 -0.60
CA TRP A 16 10.19 -20.05 -0.89
C TRP A 16 10.48 -18.96 -1.92
N GLY A 17 9.65 -18.79 -2.95
CA GLY A 17 9.85 -17.75 -3.95
C GLY A 17 9.83 -16.35 -3.34
N THR A 18 8.78 -16.05 -2.56
CA THR A 18 8.67 -14.78 -1.83
C THR A 18 9.78 -14.61 -0.80
N THR A 19 10.10 -15.68 -0.04
CA THR A 19 11.15 -15.63 0.99
C THR A 19 12.52 -15.31 0.39
N ILE A 20 12.91 -15.98 -0.71
CA ILE A 20 14.18 -15.74 -1.40
C ILE A 20 14.23 -14.30 -1.94
N ALA A 21 13.16 -13.84 -2.58
CA ALA A 21 13.07 -12.46 -3.06
C ALA A 21 13.27 -11.45 -1.93
N MET A 22 12.60 -11.66 -0.78
CA MET A 22 12.75 -10.81 0.41
C MET A 22 14.19 -10.82 0.94
N VAL A 23 14.81 -11.98 1.05
CA VAL A 23 16.23 -12.08 1.47
C VAL A 23 17.14 -11.29 0.52
N ILE A 24 16.98 -11.45 -0.79
CA ILE A 24 17.77 -10.72 -1.79
C ILE A 24 17.60 -9.21 -1.63
N LEU A 25 16.36 -8.74 -1.48
CA LEU A 25 16.06 -7.32 -1.31
C LEU A 25 16.70 -6.76 -0.03
N HIS A 26 16.60 -7.46 1.10
CA HIS A 26 17.16 -7.02 2.37
C HIS A 26 18.71 -7.02 2.35
N VAL A 27 19.32 -8.07 1.81
CA VAL A 27 20.78 -8.13 1.66
C VAL A 27 21.27 -7.00 0.73
N GLY A 28 20.58 -6.78 -0.39
CA GLY A 28 20.89 -5.68 -1.30
C GLY A 28 20.68 -4.30 -0.66
N ALA A 29 19.65 -4.14 0.18
CA ALA A 29 19.41 -2.90 0.93
C ALA A 29 20.56 -2.63 1.92
N ILE A 30 21.00 -3.65 2.68
CA ILE A 30 22.12 -3.54 3.62
C ILE A 30 23.41 -3.20 2.86
N ALA A 31 23.70 -3.89 1.75
CA ALA A 31 24.88 -3.61 0.93
C ALA A 31 24.85 -2.17 0.39
N GLY A 32 23.68 -1.67 0.00
CA GLY A 32 23.49 -0.30 -0.48
C GLY A 32 23.87 0.75 0.56
N LEU A 33 23.62 0.51 1.86
CA LEU A 33 23.95 1.46 2.94
C LEU A 33 25.45 1.83 2.99
N PHE A 34 26.33 0.99 2.48
CA PHE A 34 27.76 1.26 2.37
C PHE A 34 28.16 2.01 1.09
N MET A 35 27.20 2.29 0.19
CA MET A 35 27.41 2.87 -1.14
C MET A 35 26.47 4.06 -1.36
N TRP A 36 26.57 5.11 -0.55
CA TRP A 36 25.64 6.23 -0.63
C TRP A 36 26.31 7.55 -0.98
N ASN A 37 25.55 8.45 -1.55
CA ASN A 37 25.83 9.88 -1.65
C ASN A 37 24.47 10.62 -1.74
N TRP A 38 24.50 11.95 -1.59
CA TRP A 38 23.28 12.75 -1.53
C TRP A 38 22.42 12.66 -2.81
N HIS A 39 23.03 12.49 -3.98
CA HIS A 39 22.28 12.34 -5.23
C HIS A 39 21.50 11.01 -5.27
N ILE A 40 22.13 9.93 -4.79
CA ILE A 40 21.50 8.61 -4.68
C ILE A 40 20.34 8.67 -3.67
N VAL A 41 20.55 9.30 -2.49
CA VAL A 41 19.50 9.47 -1.48
C VAL A 41 18.33 10.27 -2.05
N ALA A 42 18.60 11.42 -2.70
CA ALA A 42 17.56 12.26 -3.30
C ALA A 42 16.76 11.51 -4.39
N ALA A 43 17.44 10.76 -5.26
CA ALA A 43 16.79 9.93 -6.27
C ALA A 43 15.93 8.83 -5.63
N THR A 44 16.41 8.20 -4.55
CA THR A 44 15.65 7.18 -3.83
C THR A 44 14.43 7.74 -3.13
N VAL A 45 14.52 8.90 -2.49
CA VAL A 45 13.37 9.60 -1.88
C VAL A 45 12.33 9.97 -2.94
N PHE A 46 12.77 10.47 -4.10
CA PHE A 46 11.88 10.75 -5.22
C PHE A 46 11.17 9.49 -5.72
N LEU A 47 11.92 8.40 -5.95
CA LEU A 47 11.35 7.12 -6.36
C LEU A 47 10.41 6.54 -5.30
N TYR A 48 10.73 6.69 -4.01
CA TYR A 48 9.87 6.27 -2.92
C TYR A 48 8.54 7.04 -2.92
N TRP A 49 8.59 8.36 -3.02
CA TRP A 49 7.38 9.18 -3.17
C TRP A 49 6.56 8.77 -4.40
N MET A 50 7.20 8.57 -5.54
CA MET A 50 6.52 8.18 -6.78
C MET A 50 5.83 6.81 -6.63
N THR A 51 6.51 5.83 -6.05
CA THR A 51 6.00 4.45 -5.98
C THR A 51 5.04 4.24 -4.82
N THR A 52 5.36 4.67 -3.62
CA THR A 52 4.50 4.52 -2.43
C THR A 52 3.44 5.61 -2.37
N GLY A 53 3.79 6.87 -2.63
CA GLY A 53 2.84 7.99 -2.62
C GLY A 53 1.84 7.94 -3.78
N LEU A 54 2.33 7.98 -5.04
CA LEU A 54 1.44 7.94 -6.21
C LEU A 54 0.92 6.53 -6.48
N GLY A 55 1.78 5.51 -6.36
CA GLY A 55 1.43 4.14 -6.72
C GLY A 55 0.53 3.46 -5.69
N ILE A 56 0.95 3.37 -4.43
CA ILE A 56 0.19 2.69 -3.38
C ILE A 56 -0.90 3.61 -2.83
N SER A 57 -0.53 4.73 -2.18
CA SER A 57 -1.51 5.56 -1.47
C SER A 57 -2.56 6.14 -2.40
N MET A 58 -2.15 6.83 -3.46
CA MET A 58 -3.11 7.44 -4.39
C MET A 58 -3.68 6.42 -5.38
N GLY A 59 -2.85 5.56 -5.97
CA GLY A 59 -3.23 4.62 -7.03
C GLY A 59 -4.00 3.40 -6.50
N TYR A 60 -3.30 2.44 -5.92
CA TYR A 60 -3.92 1.18 -5.53
C TYR A 60 -4.97 1.36 -4.44
N HIS A 61 -4.67 2.19 -3.43
CA HIS A 61 -5.54 2.34 -2.27
C HIS A 61 -6.74 3.26 -2.57
N ARG A 62 -6.53 4.58 -2.69
CA ARG A 62 -7.63 5.55 -2.78
C ARG A 62 -8.37 5.50 -4.12
N LEU A 63 -7.65 5.30 -5.24
CA LEU A 63 -8.27 5.28 -6.57
C LEU A 63 -8.88 3.93 -6.92
N HIS A 64 -8.08 2.85 -6.92
CA HIS A 64 -8.54 1.56 -7.43
C HIS A 64 -9.35 0.76 -6.41
N THR A 65 -8.97 0.78 -5.12
CA THR A 65 -9.74 0.05 -4.09
C THR A 65 -11.01 0.79 -3.73
N HIS A 66 -10.89 2.05 -3.28
CA HIS A 66 -12.00 2.80 -2.68
C HIS A 66 -12.74 3.71 -3.65
N ARG A 67 -12.20 3.91 -4.87
CA ARG A 67 -12.79 4.76 -5.92
C ARG A 67 -13.14 6.16 -5.40
N SER A 68 -12.28 6.68 -4.53
CA SER A 68 -12.47 7.95 -3.83
C SER A 68 -12.44 9.17 -4.75
N TYR A 69 -11.93 9.01 -5.98
CA TYR A 69 -11.87 10.06 -7.00
C TYR A 69 -11.70 9.46 -8.40
N LYS A 70 -11.71 10.32 -9.42
CA LYS A 70 -11.49 9.94 -10.84
C LYS A 70 -10.40 10.80 -11.45
N ILE A 71 -9.57 10.21 -12.30
CA ILE A 71 -8.54 10.86 -13.13
C ILE A 71 -8.58 10.28 -14.55
N PRO A 72 -7.91 10.90 -15.55
CA PRO A 72 -7.79 10.33 -16.89
C PRO A 72 -7.14 8.94 -16.87
N LEU A 73 -7.62 8.02 -17.71
CA LEU A 73 -7.21 6.62 -17.77
C LEU A 73 -5.69 6.43 -17.93
N GLY A 74 -5.02 7.29 -18.74
CA GLY A 74 -3.57 7.22 -18.90
C GLY A 74 -2.82 7.47 -17.58
N LEU A 75 -3.36 8.37 -16.73
CA LEU A 75 -2.79 8.64 -15.41
C LEU A 75 -3.12 7.52 -14.41
N GLU A 76 -4.30 6.88 -14.53
CA GLU A 76 -4.62 5.66 -13.77
C GLU A 76 -3.62 4.55 -14.05
N TYR A 77 -3.29 4.33 -15.33
CA TYR A 77 -2.28 3.34 -15.73
C TYR A 77 -0.89 3.69 -15.22
N PHE A 78 -0.51 4.95 -15.27
CA PHE A 78 0.75 5.41 -14.71
C PHE A 78 0.83 5.15 -13.20
N PHE A 79 -0.22 5.48 -12.43
CA PHE A 79 -0.27 5.18 -11.00
C PHE A 79 -0.22 3.67 -10.72
N ALA A 80 -0.87 2.86 -11.57
CA ALA A 80 -0.80 1.41 -11.44
C ALA A 80 0.62 0.86 -11.67
N VAL A 81 1.36 1.40 -12.64
CA VAL A 81 2.78 1.03 -12.86
C VAL A 81 3.63 1.47 -11.66
N CYS A 82 3.40 2.69 -11.13
CA CYS A 82 4.08 3.15 -9.92
C CYS A 82 3.82 2.21 -8.72
N GLY A 83 2.58 1.71 -8.57
CA GLY A 83 2.25 0.71 -7.56
C GLY A 83 2.97 -0.63 -7.77
N ALA A 84 3.03 -1.13 -9.00
CA ALA A 84 3.75 -2.36 -9.31
C ALA A 84 5.26 -2.27 -9.02
N LEU A 85 5.85 -1.08 -9.13
CA LEU A 85 7.25 -0.83 -8.78
C LEU A 85 7.58 -1.03 -7.29
N THR A 86 6.59 -1.10 -6.40
CA THR A 86 6.82 -1.39 -4.96
C THR A 86 7.06 -2.88 -4.68
N LEU A 87 6.76 -3.76 -5.65
CA LEU A 87 6.76 -5.23 -5.51
C LEU A 87 5.77 -5.75 -4.44
N GLU A 88 4.76 -4.97 -4.10
CA GLU A 88 3.65 -5.39 -3.21
C GLU A 88 2.60 -6.25 -3.94
N GLY A 89 2.85 -6.61 -5.18
CA GLY A 89 1.94 -7.34 -6.05
C GLY A 89 1.35 -6.48 -7.17
N GLY A 90 0.56 -7.13 -8.03
CA GLY A 90 -0.13 -6.44 -9.12
C GLY A 90 -1.43 -5.75 -8.66
N PRO A 91 -2.00 -4.87 -9.50
CA PRO A 91 -3.14 -4.04 -9.13
C PRO A 91 -4.39 -4.86 -8.76
N ILE A 92 -4.64 -5.97 -9.43
CA ILE A 92 -5.82 -6.80 -9.13
C ILE A 92 -5.64 -7.51 -7.80
N SER A 93 -4.47 -8.11 -7.55
CA SER A 93 -4.18 -8.85 -6.33
C SER A 93 -4.15 -7.93 -5.12
N TRP A 94 -3.49 -6.78 -5.21
CA TRP A 94 -3.42 -5.81 -4.12
C TRP A 94 -4.81 -5.27 -3.75
N VAL A 95 -5.58 -4.81 -4.74
CA VAL A 95 -6.93 -4.28 -4.55
C VAL A 95 -7.88 -5.35 -3.99
N ALA A 96 -7.80 -6.58 -4.49
CA ALA A 96 -8.62 -7.68 -4.00
C ALA A 96 -8.33 -8.01 -2.53
N THR A 97 -7.05 -8.10 -2.16
CA THR A 97 -6.63 -8.34 -0.77
C THR A 97 -7.12 -7.24 0.16
N HIS A 98 -6.99 -5.98 -0.24
CA HIS A 98 -7.41 -4.85 0.57
C HIS A 98 -8.94 -4.76 0.72
N ARG A 99 -9.70 -5.09 -0.33
CA ARG A 99 -11.16 -5.22 -0.23
C ARG A 99 -11.59 -6.35 0.70
N LEU A 100 -10.88 -7.48 0.69
CA LEU A 100 -11.11 -8.59 1.63
C LEU A 100 -10.80 -8.17 3.07
N HIS A 101 -9.70 -7.43 3.28
CA HIS A 101 -9.38 -6.84 4.59
C HIS A 101 -10.52 -5.94 5.09
N HIS A 102 -10.99 -4.98 4.31
CA HIS A 102 -12.11 -4.11 4.72
C HIS A 102 -13.41 -4.88 4.98
N GLN A 103 -13.65 -5.96 4.25
CA GLN A 103 -14.83 -6.80 4.47
C GLN A 103 -14.77 -7.53 5.81
N ASN A 104 -13.58 -8.00 6.21
CA ASN A 104 -13.36 -8.89 7.34
C ASN A 104 -12.39 -8.31 8.38
N SER A 105 -12.13 -7.00 8.39
CA SER A 105 -11.09 -6.37 9.21
C SER A 105 -11.12 -6.87 10.66
N ASP A 106 -10.00 -7.46 11.10
CA ASP A 106 -9.78 -8.07 12.39
C ASP A 106 -10.75 -9.23 12.76
N LEU A 107 -11.41 -9.81 11.76
CA LEU A 107 -12.29 -10.96 11.90
C LEU A 107 -11.73 -12.17 11.13
N PRO A 108 -12.26 -13.40 11.37
CA PRO A 108 -11.90 -14.55 10.55
C PRO A 108 -12.10 -14.27 9.06
N GLY A 109 -11.03 -14.45 8.27
CA GLY A 109 -11.03 -14.12 6.85
C GLY A 109 -10.29 -12.81 6.50
N ASP A 110 -9.78 -12.07 7.47
CA ASP A 110 -8.83 -10.99 7.25
C ASP A 110 -7.46 -11.59 6.87
N PRO A 111 -6.86 -11.20 5.72
CA PRO A 111 -5.57 -11.76 5.31
C PRO A 111 -4.41 -11.48 6.27
N HIS A 112 -4.47 -10.39 7.03
CA HIS A 112 -3.34 -9.90 7.83
C HIS A 112 -3.76 -9.28 9.18
N SER A 113 -4.74 -9.89 9.85
CA SER A 113 -5.16 -9.41 11.16
C SER A 113 -4.05 -9.54 12.22
N PRO A 114 -3.78 -8.49 13.03
CA PRO A 114 -2.88 -8.59 14.18
C PRO A 114 -3.42 -9.49 15.29
N ARG A 115 -4.72 -9.83 15.30
CA ARG A 115 -5.30 -10.82 16.21
C ARG A 115 -4.73 -12.22 16.00
N ASP A 116 -4.25 -12.49 14.78
CA ASP A 116 -3.53 -13.72 14.42
C ASP A 116 -2.03 -13.64 14.76
N GLY A 117 -1.56 -12.49 15.25
CA GLY A 117 -0.19 -12.21 15.68
C GLY A 117 0.44 -11.01 15.01
N ALA A 118 1.25 -10.25 15.76
CA ALA A 118 1.93 -9.06 15.25
C ALA A 118 2.88 -9.35 14.08
N TRP A 119 3.63 -10.46 14.16
CA TRP A 119 4.48 -10.91 13.06
C TRP A 119 3.66 -11.35 11.85
N TRP A 120 2.55 -12.05 12.09
CA TRP A 120 1.63 -12.44 11.03
C TRP A 120 1.17 -11.23 10.24
N SER A 121 0.57 -10.24 10.90
CA SER A 121 0.02 -9.05 10.24
C SER A 121 1.10 -8.20 9.55
N HIS A 122 2.32 -8.18 10.08
CA HIS A 122 3.41 -7.41 9.49
C HIS A 122 3.95 -8.07 8.22
N ALA A 123 4.44 -9.29 8.28
CA ALA A 123 5.12 -9.96 7.17
C ALA A 123 4.77 -11.45 7.02
N GLY A 124 4.37 -12.13 8.09
CA GLY A 124 4.18 -13.57 8.10
C GLY A 124 3.18 -14.06 7.05
N TRP A 125 2.08 -13.33 6.87
CA TRP A 125 1.02 -13.64 5.92
C TRP A 125 1.49 -13.70 4.45
N LEU A 126 2.58 -13.01 4.11
CA LEU A 126 3.20 -13.06 2.78
C LEU A 126 4.22 -14.19 2.64
N LEU A 127 4.91 -14.51 3.73
CA LEU A 127 5.98 -15.50 3.73
C LEU A 127 5.47 -16.93 3.86
N THR A 128 4.27 -17.11 4.39
CA THR A 128 3.68 -18.42 4.64
C THR A 128 2.39 -18.60 3.86
N GLY A 129 2.20 -19.83 3.36
CA GLY A 129 1.01 -20.21 2.62
C GLY A 129 1.11 -20.08 1.13
N GLU A 130 0.11 -20.63 0.46
CA GLU A 130 -0.15 -20.33 -0.94
C GLU A 130 -0.73 -18.92 -0.97
N THR A 131 0.13 -17.94 -1.15
CA THR A 131 -0.33 -16.58 -1.32
C THR A 131 -1.21 -16.53 -2.57
N ASN A 132 -2.51 -16.48 -2.35
CA ASN A 132 -3.50 -16.32 -3.41
C ASN A 132 -3.27 -15.03 -4.22
N HIS A 133 -2.34 -14.16 -3.78
CA HIS A 133 -1.91 -12.97 -4.49
C HIS A 133 -1.46 -13.24 -5.92
N ASN A 134 -0.83 -14.39 -6.18
CA ASN A 134 -0.40 -14.77 -7.53
C ASN A 134 -1.51 -15.43 -8.34
N ASN A 135 -2.66 -15.71 -7.75
CA ASN A 135 -3.81 -16.28 -8.44
C ASN A 135 -4.73 -15.18 -8.99
N THR A 136 -4.34 -14.58 -10.11
CA THR A 136 -5.11 -13.52 -10.79
C THR A 136 -6.57 -13.92 -11.02
N ARG A 137 -6.84 -15.19 -11.37
CA ARG A 137 -8.21 -15.67 -11.63
C ARG A 137 -9.09 -15.62 -10.36
N LEU A 138 -8.54 -16.03 -9.23
CA LEU A 138 -9.23 -15.98 -7.94
C LEU A 138 -9.43 -14.52 -7.49
N MET A 139 -8.37 -13.73 -7.52
CA MET A 139 -8.40 -12.33 -7.10
C MET A 139 -9.30 -11.45 -7.97
N SER A 140 -9.46 -11.78 -9.26
CA SER A 140 -10.38 -11.09 -10.17
C SER A 140 -11.84 -11.11 -9.70
N LYS A 141 -12.24 -12.06 -8.85
CA LYS A 141 -13.59 -12.10 -8.27
C LYS A 141 -13.84 -10.92 -7.33
N TYR A 142 -12.80 -10.43 -6.64
CA TYR A 142 -12.88 -9.33 -5.68
C TYR A 142 -12.53 -7.97 -6.31
N ALA A 143 -11.90 -7.98 -7.48
CA ALA A 143 -11.59 -6.78 -8.26
C ALA A 143 -12.08 -6.90 -9.71
N PRO A 144 -13.39 -7.20 -9.96
CA PRO A 144 -13.92 -7.45 -11.30
C PRO A 144 -13.87 -6.23 -12.21
N ASP A 145 -13.84 -5.06 -11.64
CA ASP A 145 -13.70 -3.78 -12.31
C ASP A 145 -12.33 -3.63 -12.98
N LEU A 146 -11.23 -4.00 -12.29
CA LEU A 146 -9.89 -4.01 -12.86
C LEU A 146 -9.68 -5.17 -13.81
N ALA A 147 -10.24 -6.34 -13.51
CA ALA A 147 -10.10 -7.54 -14.30
C ALA A 147 -10.70 -7.43 -15.73
N LYS A 148 -11.55 -6.45 -15.99
CA LYS A 148 -12.08 -6.14 -17.33
C LYS A 148 -11.05 -5.47 -18.24
N HIS A 149 -10.02 -4.86 -17.71
CA HIS A 149 -9.01 -4.13 -18.46
C HIS A 149 -7.77 -5.00 -18.71
N ARG A 150 -7.48 -5.28 -19.97
CA ARG A 150 -6.33 -6.12 -20.38
C ARG A 150 -4.99 -5.61 -19.81
N PHE A 151 -4.84 -4.28 -19.67
CA PHE A 151 -3.65 -3.68 -19.09
C PHE A 151 -3.46 -4.08 -17.62
N TYR A 152 -4.51 -4.00 -16.79
CA TYR A 152 -4.40 -4.40 -15.37
C TYR A 152 -4.18 -5.90 -15.21
N VAL A 153 -4.78 -6.73 -16.07
CA VAL A 153 -4.54 -8.18 -16.08
C VAL A 153 -3.07 -8.47 -16.42
N TRP A 154 -2.54 -7.82 -17.47
CA TRP A 154 -1.14 -7.96 -17.85
C TRP A 154 -0.22 -7.49 -16.70
N LEU A 155 -0.44 -6.28 -16.17
CA LEU A 155 0.37 -5.73 -15.08
C LEU A 155 0.28 -6.57 -13.80
N ASN A 156 -0.87 -7.22 -13.55
CA ASN A 156 -1.01 -8.12 -12.40
C ASN A 156 -0.17 -9.38 -12.54
N ASN A 157 -0.16 -9.98 -13.74
CA ASN A 157 0.62 -11.20 -14.00
C ASN A 157 2.13 -10.92 -14.08
N TYR A 158 2.52 -9.73 -14.49
CA TYR A 158 3.91 -9.34 -14.74
C TYR A 158 4.33 -8.11 -13.90
N HIS A 159 3.79 -7.98 -12.69
CA HIS A 159 4.02 -6.82 -11.81
C HIS A 159 5.50 -6.57 -11.45
N TRP A 160 6.34 -7.58 -11.56
CA TRP A 160 7.79 -7.49 -11.35
C TRP A 160 8.55 -6.86 -12.54
N VAL A 161 7.98 -6.89 -13.76
CA VAL A 161 8.63 -6.39 -14.99
C VAL A 161 9.00 -4.91 -14.89
N PRO A 162 8.14 -3.99 -14.44
CA PRO A 162 8.54 -2.59 -14.27
C PRO A 162 9.76 -2.41 -13.35
N SER A 163 9.87 -3.20 -12.28
CA SER A 163 11.01 -3.13 -11.35
C SER A 163 12.30 -3.66 -11.97
N VAL A 164 12.24 -4.69 -12.80
CA VAL A 164 13.40 -5.19 -13.54
C VAL A 164 13.90 -4.15 -14.56
N VAL A 165 12.96 -3.52 -15.29
CA VAL A 165 13.29 -2.44 -16.23
C VAL A 165 13.92 -1.25 -15.49
N LEU A 166 13.32 -0.82 -14.37
CA LEU A 166 13.89 0.25 -13.55
C LEU A 166 15.28 -0.11 -13.01
N ALA A 167 15.49 -1.35 -12.56
CA ALA A 167 16.78 -1.83 -12.08
C ALA A 167 17.86 -1.71 -13.17
N ALA A 168 17.54 -2.13 -14.40
CA ALA A 168 18.47 -2.01 -15.54
C ALA A 168 18.79 -0.54 -15.86
N VAL A 169 17.79 0.33 -15.84
CA VAL A 169 17.96 1.78 -16.07
C VAL A 169 18.86 2.38 -14.98
N LEU A 170 18.56 2.14 -13.70
CA LEU A 170 19.34 2.67 -12.58
C LEU A 170 20.79 2.17 -12.61
N LEU A 171 20.98 0.89 -12.95
CA LEU A 171 22.31 0.31 -13.13
C LEU A 171 23.09 0.99 -14.25
N ALA A 172 22.44 1.26 -15.38
CA ALA A 172 23.06 1.90 -16.54
C ALA A 172 23.47 3.37 -16.29
N ILE A 173 22.66 4.14 -15.54
CA ILE A 173 22.88 5.58 -15.34
C ILE A 173 23.69 5.92 -14.08
N GLY A 174 23.64 5.09 -13.04
CA GLY A 174 24.28 5.37 -11.75
C GLY A 174 25.01 4.19 -11.13
N GLY A 175 25.15 3.09 -11.90
CA GLY A 175 25.86 1.89 -11.46
C GLY A 175 25.16 1.15 -10.32
N LEU A 176 25.89 0.20 -9.75
CA LEU A 176 25.42 -0.66 -8.68
C LEU A 176 24.87 0.13 -7.47
N PRO A 177 25.51 1.23 -6.99
CA PRO A 177 25.00 1.97 -5.84
C PRO A 177 23.57 2.53 -6.07
N LEU A 178 23.31 3.16 -7.22
CA LEU A 178 21.99 3.71 -7.50
C LEU A 178 20.93 2.61 -7.67
N MET A 179 21.30 1.48 -8.27
CA MET A 179 20.40 0.32 -8.40
C MET A 179 20.07 -0.28 -7.03
N LEU A 180 21.05 -0.48 -6.14
CA LEU A 180 20.80 -1.02 -4.80
C LEU A 180 19.89 -0.10 -3.96
N TRP A 181 20.09 1.20 -4.03
CA TRP A 181 19.25 2.16 -3.33
C TRP A 181 17.87 2.29 -3.96
N GLY A 182 17.79 2.48 -5.27
CA GLY A 182 16.52 2.71 -5.98
C GLY A 182 15.64 1.46 -6.09
N ILE A 183 16.21 0.26 -5.97
CA ILE A 183 15.46 -1.00 -5.95
C ILE A 183 15.49 -1.61 -4.55
N CYS A 184 16.63 -2.14 -4.09
CA CYS A 184 16.65 -2.96 -2.89
C CYS A 184 16.26 -2.16 -1.64
N PHE A 185 16.93 -1.04 -1.38
CA PHE A 185 16.63 -0.21 -0.19
C PHE A 185 15.22 0.37 -0.25
N ARG A 186 14.86 1.00 -1.37
CA ARG A 186 13.55 1.62 -1.53
C ARG A 186 12.40 0.61 -1.37
N VAL A 187 12.50 -0.56 -2.04
CA VAL A 187 11.47 -1.59 -1.95
C VAL A 187 11.39 -2.15 -0.53
N THR A 188 12.52 -2.51 0.07
CA THR A 188 12.54 -3.02 1.46
C THR A 188 11.91 -2.03 2.43
N PHE A 189 12.31 -0.76 2.37
CA PHE A 189 11.73 0.29 3.22
C PHE A 189 10.23 0.46 2.95
N GLY A 190 9.80 0.48 1.68
CA GLY A 190 8.40 0.61 1.28
C GLY A 190 7.53 -0.54 1.77
N LEU A 191 8.00 -1.78 1.63
CA LEU A 191 7.30 -2.96 2.13
C LEU A 191 7.07 -2.87 3.63
N HIS A 192 8.11 -2.58 4.41
CA HIS A 192 7.95 -2.41 5.86
C HIS A 192 7.02 -1.25 6.21
N ALA A 193 7.09 -0.12 5.51
CA ALA A 193 6.19 1.01 5.73
C ALA A 193 4.73 0.62 5.50
N THR A 194 4.41 -0.08 4.41
CA THR A 194 3.05 -0.57 4.13
C THR A 194 2.62 -1.63 5.13
N TRP A 195 3.49 -2.57 5.51
CA TRP A 195 3.19 -3.59 6.52
C TRP A 195 2.97 -3.01 7.92
N LEU A 196 3.55 -1.85 8.23
CA LEU A 196 3.22 -1.11 9.46
C LEU A 196 1.80 -0.54 9.42
N VAL A 197 1.24 -0.25 8.26
CA VAL A 197 -0.18 0.08 8.16
C VAL A 197 -1.03 -1.13 8.56
N ASN A 198 -0.68 -2.35 8.16
CA ASN A 198 -1.43 -3.55 8.53
C ASN A 198 -1.26 -3.92 10.01
N SER A 199 -0.06 -3.73 10.57
CA SER A 199 0.27 -4.16 11.93
C SER A 199 0.15 -3.03 12.95
N ALA A 200 1.02 -2.01 12.88
CA ALA A 200 1.13 -0.96 13.88
C ALA A 200 -0.15 -0.14 14.03
N THR A 201 -0.87 0.12 12.92
CA THR A 201 -2.10 0.91 12.96
C THR A 201 -3.34 0.13 13.41
N HIS A 202 -3.22 -1.16 13.68
CA HIS A 202 -4.23 -1.96 14.39
C HIS A 202 -3.83 -2.28 15.84
N MET A 203 -2.56 -2.04 16.22
CA MET A 203 -2.07 -2.30 17.57
C MET A 203 -1.84 -1.03 18.38
N TRP A 204 -1.31 0.02 17.75
CA TRP A 204 -0.85 1.23 18.44
C TRP A 204 -1.38 2.52 17.80
N GLY A 205 -1.77 3.47 18.63
CA GLY A 205 -2.27 4.76 18.20
C GLY A 205 -3.58 5.16 18.86
N LYS A 206 -4.18 6.24 18.37
CA LYS A 206 -5.45 6.76 18.90
C LYS A 206 -6.63 6.29 18.05
N ARG A 207 -7.74 5.97 18.68
CA ARG A 207 -9.03 5.76 18.01
C ARG A 207 -9.83 7.05 18.07
N ARG A 208 -10.19 7.58 16.92
CA ARG A 208 -11.06 8.75 16.80
C ARG A 208 -12.52 8.35 16.62
N PHE A 209 -12.73 7.26 15.89
CA PHE A 209 -14.05 6.73 15.60
C PHE A 209 -14.18 5.33 16.22
N ASP A 210 -15.37 5.02 16.67
CA ASP A 210 -15.71 3.68 17.11
C ASP A 210 -16.02 2.82 15.88
N THR A 211 -14.98 2.13 15.39
CA THR A 211 -15.06 1.17 14.30
C THR A 211 -15.18 -0.25 14.86
N ARG A 212 -15.71 -1.19 14.06
CA ARG A 212 -15.86 -2.59 14.45
C ARG A 212 -14.53 -3.35 14.57
N ASP A 213 -13.46 -2.77 14.06
CA ASP A 213 -12.10 -3.30 14.02
C ASP A 213 -11.19 -2.58 15.02
N ASP A 214 -9.92 -2.96 15.09
CA ASP A 214 -8.94 -2.40 16.02
C ASP A 214 -8.13 -1.24 15.41
N SER A 215 -8.55 -0.70 14.25
CA SER A 215 -7.83 0.36 13.54
C SER A 215 -7.60 1.60 14.40
N ARG A 216 -6.43 2.21 14.25
CA ARG A 216 -5.94 3.35 15.02
C ARG A 216 -5.25 4.37 14.12
N ASN A 217 -5.30 5.63 14.49
CA ASN A 217 -4.53 6.69 13.88
C ASN A 217 -3.12 6.70 14.48
N ASN A 218 -2.11 6.57 13.63
CA ASN A 218 -0.71 6.56 14.01
C ASN A 218 0.06 7.57 13.14
N TRP A 219 0.48 8.68 13.75
CA TRP A 219 1.06 9.83 13.03
C TRP A 219 2.40 9.52 12.34
N TRP A 220 3.28 8.73 12.97
CA TRP A 220 4.58 8.42 12.37
C TRP A 220 4.45 7.42 11.22
N VAL A 221 3.51 6.47 11.28
CA VAL A 221 3.15 5.64 10.14
C VAL A 221 2.56 6.51 9.03
N ALA A 222 1.66 7.45 9.36
CA ALA A 222 1.08 8.37 8.37
C ALA A 222 2.15 9.20 7.63
N LEU A 223 3.20 9.61 8.35
CA LEU A 223 4.28 10.38 7.75
C LEU A 223 5.04 9.58 6.68
N ILE A 224 5.42 8.34 6.98
CA ILE A 224 6.20 7.51 6.07
C ILE A 224 5.34 6.84 4.99
N THR A 225 4.02 6.78 5.13
CA THR A 225 3.08 6.16 4.19
C THR A 225 2.18 7.16 3.47
N PHE A 226 2.55 8.43 3.44
CA PHE A 226 1.82 9.50 2.74
C PHE A 226 0.35 9.66 3.16
N GLY A 227 0.05 9.42 4.46
CA GLY A 227 -1.26 9.62 5.07
C GLY A 227 -2.02 8.34 5.42
N GLU A 228 -1.52 7.16 5.04
CA GLU A 228 -2.24 5.89 5.28
C GLU A 228 -2.27 5.47 6.76
N GLY A 229 -1.37 6.02 7.59
CA GLY A 229 -1.40 5.83 9.05
C GLY A 229 -2.56 6.52 9.78
N TRP A 230 -3.36 7.38 9.12
CA TRP A 230 -4.65 7.86 9.63
C TRP A 230 -5.73 6.79 9.46
N HIS A 231 -5.44 5.60 9.95
CA HIS A 231 -6.09 4.37 9.57
C HIS A 231 -7.48 4.17 10.19
N ASN A 232 -7.68 4.63 11.44
CA ASN A 232 -9.02 4.63 12.04
C ASN A 232 -9.97 5.63 11.34
N ASN A 233 -9.46 6.79 10.93
CA ASN A 233 -10.24 7.70 10.10
C ASN A 233 -10.66 7.05 8.77
N HIS A 234 -9.71 6.32 8.15
CA HIS A 234 -9.94 5.61 6.91
C HIS A 234 -10.96 4.48 7.07
N HIS A 235 -10.83 3.63 8.11
CA HIS A 235 -11.76 2.54 8.36
C HIS A 235 -13.19 3.04 8.70
N ALA A 236 -13.30 4.20 9.35
CA ALA A 236 -14.60 4.84 9.58
C ALA A 236 -15.20 5.44 8.29
N HIS A 237 -14.38 5.88 7.36
CA HIS A 237 -14.80 6.57 6.13
C HIS A 237 -14.01 6.05 4.90
N PRO A 238 -14.15 4.79 4.49
CA PRO A 238 -13.28 4.16 3.50
C PRO A 238 -13.32 4.80 2.11
N THR A 239 -14.44 5.41 1.73
CA THR A 239 -14.55 6.10 0.44
C THR A 239 -13.98 7.53 0.44
N SER A 240 -13.56 8.04 1.60
CA SER A 240 -12.96 9.37 1.68
C SER A 240 -11.57 9.40 1.05
N ALA A 241 -11.35 10.33 0.12
CA ALA A 241 -10.04 10.59 -0.46
C ALA A 241 -9.09 11.33 0.50
N ARG A 242 -9.62 11.89 1.59
CA ARG A 242 -8.88 12.53 2.67
C ARG A 242 -8.88 11.61 3.88
N HIS A 243 -7.71 11.17 4.33
CA HIS A 243 -7.55 10.33 5.52
C HIS A 243 -7.22 11.18 6.76
N GLY A 244 -6.39 12.20 6.63
CA GLY A 244 -6.14 13.17 7.69
C GLY A 244 -7.34 14.13 7.84
N LEU A 245 -8.28 13.80 8.72
CA LEU A 245 -9.56 14.55 8.86
C LEU A 245 -9.43 15.80 9.73
N ALA A 246 -8.51 15.81 10.73
CA ALA A 246 -8.21 17.00 11.51
C ALA A 246 -7.20 17.91 10.78
N TRP A 247 -7.13 19.17 11.20
CA TRP A 247 -6.21 20.14 10.59
C TRP A 247 -4.73 19.79 10.79
N TYR A 248 -4.38 19.14 11.89
CA TYR A 248 -3.03 18.71 12.26
C TYR A 248 -2.66 17.32 11.72
N GLU A 249 -3.62 16.58 11.16
CA GLU A 249 -3.39 15.27 10.58
C GLU A 249 -2.83 15.43 9.15
N PHE A 250 -1.50 15.48 9.06
CA PHE A 250 -0.80 15.69 7.80
C PHE A 250 -1.01 14.52 6.84
N ASP A 251 -1.61 14.80 5.69
CA ASP A 251 -1.94 13.83 4.62
C ASP A 251 -1.39 14.33 3.28
N PRO A 252 -0.13 13.96 2.93
CA PRO A 252 0.52 14.40 1.69
C PRO A 252 -0.25 14.00 0.43
N SER A 253 -0.84 12.80 0.41
CA SER A 253 -1.64 12.32 -0.74
C SER A 253 -2.89 13.18 -0.95
N TRP A 254 -3.56 13.58 0.12
CA TRP A 254 -4.67 14.52 0.05
C TRP A 254 -4.24 15.89 -0.46
N ILE A 255 -3.08 16.40 -0.01
CA ILE A 255 -2.56 17.69 -0.47
C ILE A 255 -2.32 17.64 -1.98
N LEU A 256 -1.65 16.59 -2.48
CA LEU A 256 -1.42 16.41 -3.92
C LEU A 256 -2.74 16.28 -4.69
N LEU A 257 -3.71 15.54 -4.16
CA LEU A 257 -5.02 15.40 -4.80
C LEU A 257 -5.76 16.74 -4.92
N LYS A 258 -5.61 17.66 -3.95
CA LYS A 258 -6.13 19.03 -4.08
C LYS A 258 -5.49 19.79 -5.25
N PHE A 259 -4.19 19.66 -5.44
CA PHE A 259 -3.51 20.27 -6.60
C PHE A 259 -4.01 19.67 -7.91
N LEU A 260 -4.18 18.35 -8.00
CA LEU A 260 -4.74 17.70 -9.19
C LEU A 260 -6.20 18.15 -9.45
N LYS A 261 -6.98 18.40 -8.40
CA LYS A 261 -8.32 18.99 -8.52
C LYS A 261 -8.26 20.41 -9.08
N LEU A 262 -7.40 21.27 -8.54
CA LEU A 262 -7.22 22.64 -9.01
C LEU A 262 -6.78 22.69 -10.47
N ALA A 263 -5.93 21.76 -10.89
CA ALA A 263 -5.52 21.58 -12.28
C ALA A 263 -6.60 20.98 -13.20
N GLY A 264 -7.81 20.67 -12.68
CA GLY A 264 -8.90 20.06 -13.44
C GLY A 264 -8.68 18.58 -13.81
N ILE A 265 -7.61 17.95 -13.31
CA ILE A 265 -7.24 16.55 -13.58
C ILE A 265 -8.07 15.59 -12.74
N ALA A 266 -8.15 15.83 -11.42
CA ALA A 266 -8.95 15.00 -10.52
C ALA A 266 -10.40 15.50 -10.41
N LYS A 267 -11.35 14.55 -10.54
CA LYS A 267 -12.79 14.81 -10.52
C LYS A 267 -13.51 13.87 -9.56
N SER A 268 -14.77 14.17 -9.24
CA SER A 268 -15.64 13.31 -8.41
C SER A 268 -14.98 12.89 -7.08
N ILE A 269 -14.30 13.83 -6.42
CA ILE A 269 -13.57 13.55 -5.18
C ILE A 269 -14.56 13.42 -4.02
N GLN A 270 -14.54 12.27 -3.36
CA GLN A 270 -15.32 11.98 -2.18
C GLN A 270 -14.52 12.38 -0.93
N VAL A 271 -15.15 13.08 0.00
CA VAL A 271 -14.56 13.48 1.28
C VAL A 271 -15.58 13.25 2.39
N ALA A 272 -15.15 12.65 3.49
CA ALA A 272 -15.99 12.46 4.66
C ALA A 272 -16.49 13.80 5.20
N LYS A 273 -17.80 13.85 5.48
CA LYS A 273 -18.42 14.96 6.22
C LYS A 273 -18.33 14.65 7.71
N VAL A 274 -17.31 15.17 8.37
CA VAL A 274 -17.15 15.01 9.83
C VAL A 274 -17.71 16.27 10.49
N ASN A 275 -18.65 16.09 11.43
CA ASN A 275 -19.10 17.20 12.28
C ASN A 275 -17.95 17.58 13.22
N THR A 276 -17.33 18.72 12.98
CA THR A 276 -16.21 19.26 13.78
C THR A 276 -16.60 19.47 15.25
N ALA A 277 -17.87 19.64 15.57
CA ALA A 277 -18.36 19.81 16.94
C ALA A 277 -18.15 18.59 17.87
N ILE A 278 -17.94 17.39 17.34
CA ILE A 278 -17.66 16.18 18.14
C ILE A 278 -16.16 16.00 18.36
N GLY A 279 -15.33 16.41 17.40
CA GLY A 279 -13.86 16.30 17.49
C GLY A 279 -13.17 17.28 18.43
N GLU A 280 -13.84 18.37 18.81
CA GLU A 280 -13.28 19.38 19.73
C GLU A 280 -13.52 19.06 21.22
N ARG A 281 -14.47 18.16 21.55
CA ARG A 281 -14.77 17.75 22.93
C ARG A 281 -13.83 16.67 23.48
N GLU A 282 -13.10 15.94 22.61
CA GLU A 282 -12.15 14.88 23.04
C GLU A 282 -10.70 15.37 23.08
N ALA A 283 -10.42 16.61 22.71
CA ALA A 283 -9.08 17.22 22.73
C ALA A 283 -8.87 18.22 23.89
N ALA A 284 -9.84 18.33 24.79
CA ALA A 284 -9.76 19.05 26.04
C ALA A 284 -9.70 18.05 27.21
#